data_a48943ac659aa919c9e9923bd0dab00c
#
_entry.id   a48943ac659aa919c9e9923bd0dab00c
#
_cell.length_a   1.000
_cell.length_b   1.000
_cell.length_c   1.000
_cell.angle_alpha   90.00
_cell.angle_beta   90.00
_cell.angle_gamma   90.00
#
_symmetry.space_group_name_H-M   'P 1'
#
loop_
_entity.id
_entity.type
_entity.pdbx_description
1 polymer ?
#
loop_
_entity_poly.entity_id
_entity_poly.type
_entity_poly.pdbx_seq_one_letter_code
_entity_poly.pdbx_strand_id
1 'polypeptide(L)'
;MPIDLTHYPIDDFYDEMLQRPNRARSFTRKLVGALRKMDDGELAARQAAAELAIKEMGITFTVYCEEEGTIDRTWPFDIVPRIIPKQEWDRVEAGLKQRVKAINLFIDDLYHD
;
A
#
# COMPACT_ATOMS: atom_id res chain seq x y z
N MET A 1 13.82 8.09 -18.81
CA MET A 1 12.85 9.15 -19.23
C MET A 1 11.96 9.47 -18.04
N PRO A 2 11.44 10.70 -17.92
CA PRO A 2 10.48 11.01 -16.85
C PRO A 2 9.26 10.09 -16.94
N ILE A 3 8.68 9.73 -15.81
CA ILE A 3 7.49 8.87 -15.75
C ILE A 3 6.30 9.58 -16.42
N ASP A 4 5.81 9.02 -17.51
CA ASP A 4 4.67 9.55 -18.27
C ASP A 4 3.37 8.87 -17.84
N LEU A 5 2.45 9.65 -17.29
CA LEU A 5 1.13 9.21 -16.87
C LEU A 5 0.02 9.59 -17.87
N THR A 6 0.39 10.09 -19.06
CA THR A 6 -0.57 10.55 -20.07
C THR A 6 -1.40 9.37 -20.63
N HIS A 7 -0.78 8.22 -20.78
CA HIS A 7 -1.40 7.02 -21.32
C HIS A 7 -1.72 5.98 -20.23
N TYR A 8 -1.68 6.39 -18.96
CA TYR A 8 -2.04 5.52 -17.86
C TYR A 8 -3.54 5.14 -17.95
N PRO A 9 -3.88 3.86 -18.06
CA PRO A 9 -5.25 3.41 -18.18
C PRO A 9 -6.00 3.59 -16.84
N ILE A 10 -7.09 4.33 -16.87
CA ILE A 10 -7.97 4.51 -15.68
C ILE A 10 -9.34 3.88 -15.96
N ASP A 11 -9.56 3.11 -16.92
CA ASP A 11 -10.81 2.45 -17.26
C ASP A 11 -12.04 2.95 -16.42
N ASP A 12 -13.05 2.14 -16.21
CA ASP A 12 -14.22 2.49 -15.38
C ASP A 12 -13.99 2.30 -13.87
N PHE A 13 -12.77 2.03 -13.44
CA PHE A 13 -12.44 1.82 -12.02
C PHE A 13 -12.03 3.11 -11.32
N TYR A 14 -12.25 3.15 -10.01
CA TYR A 14 -11.76 4.22 -9.18
C TYR A 14 -10.23 4.09 -9.03
N ASP A 15 -9.50 5.06 -9.57
CA ASP A 15 -8.07 5.21 -9.32
C ASP A 15 -7.83 6.16 -8.15
N GLU A 16 -7.03 5.74 -7.17
CA GLU A 16 -6.77 6.51 -5.95
C GLU A 16 -5.85 7.71 -6.19
N MET A 17 -4.97 7.62 -7.17
CA MET A 17 -3.94 8.62 -7.43
C MET A 17 -4.39 9.64 -8.48
N LEU A 18 -5.01 9.16 -9.54
CA LEU A 18 -5.42 9.98 -10.68
C LEU A 18 -6.95 10.09 -10.76
N GLN A 19 -7.43 11.26 -11.12
CA GLN A 19 -8.86 11.50 -11.40
C GLN A 19 -9.21 11.14 -12.85
N ARG A 20 -8.25 11.30 -13.73
CA ARG A 20 -8.27 10.95 -15.17
C ARG A 20 -6.81 10.89 -15.66
N PRO A 21 -6.52 10.35 -16.85
CA PRO A 21 -5.16 10.33 -17.38
C PRO A 21 -4.46 11.66 -17.18
N ASN A 22 -3.23 11.62 -16.69
CA ASN A 22 -2.37 12.76 -16.41
C ASN A 22 -2.91 13.81 -15.40
N ARG A 23 -4.07 13.58 -14.73
CA ARG A 23 -4.63 14.50 -13.75
C ARG A 23 -4.68 13.90 -12.35
N ALA A 24 -3.75 14.30 -11.50
CA ALA A 24 -3.72 13.91 -10.09
C ALA A 24 -4.95 14.40 -9.32
N ARG A 25 -5.42 13.59 -8.37
CA ARG A 25 -6.39 14.03 -7.36
C ARG A 25 -5.76 15.10 -6.47
N SER A 26 -6.58 15.92 -5.82
CA SER A 26 -6.09 17.05 -5.01
C SER A 26 -5.09 16.61 -3.93
N PHE A 27 -5.36 15.51 -3.26
CA PHE A 27 -4.55 14.99 -2.16
C PHE A 27 -3.30 14.20 -2.61
N THR A 28 -3.25 13.73 -3.87
CA THR A 28 -2.08 13.01 -4.42
C THR A 28 -1.17 13.90 -5.28
N ARG A 29 -1.50 15.17 -5.42
CA ARG A 29 -0.81 16.09 -6.32
C ARG A 29 0.69 16.21 -6.06
N LYS A 30 1.10 16.21 -4.77
CA LYS A 30 2.51 16.26 -4.39
C LYS A 30 3.24 14.97 -4.75
N LEU A 31 2.63 13.82 -4.50
CA LEU A 31 3.18 12.50 -4.86
C LEU A 31 3.36 12.37 -6.38
N VAL A 32 2.30 12.63 -7.13
CA VAL A 32 2.36 12.59 -8.62
C VAL A 32 3.39 13.56 -9.17
N GLY A 33 3.50 14.76 -8.56
CA GLY A 33 4.54 15.73 -8.93
C GLY A 33 5.96 15.25 -8.62
N ALA A 34 6.17 14.47 -7.57
CA ALA A 34 7.45 13.84 -7.27
C ALA A 34 7.76 12.70 -8.26
N LEU A 35 6.80 11.83 -8.53
CA LEU A 35 6.96 10.72 -9.48
C LEU A 35 7.31 11.22 -10.89
N ARG A 36 6.68 12.29 -11.36
CA ARG A 36 6.98 12.89 -12.67
C ARG A 36 8.39 13.46 -12.81
N LYS A 37 9.08 13.72 -11.70
CA LYS A 37 10.48 14.21 -11.71
C LYS A 37 11.48 13.08 -11.74
N MET A 38 11.06 11.87 -11.43
CA MET A 38 11.89 10.67 -11.45
C MET A 38 11.89 10.08 -12.86
N ASP A 39 12.93 9.38 -13.21
CA ASP A 39 12.91 8.48 -14.35
C ASP A 39 12.67 7.02 -13.91
N ASP A 40 12.40 6.16 -14.89
CA ASP A 40 12.13 4.74 -14.62
C ASP A 40 13.31 4.04 -13.93
N GLY A 41 14.53 4.42 -14.27
CA GLY A 41 15.75 3.88 -13.65
C GLY A 41 15.88 4.31 -12.18
N GLU A 42 15.56 5.55 -11.86
CA GLU A 42 15.59 6.05 -10.48
C GLU A 42 14.53 5.37 -9.61
N LEU A 43 13.30 5.19 -10.14
CA LEU A 43 12.24 4.50 -9.41
C LEU A 43 12.62 3.04 -9.12
N ALA A 44 13.13 2.32 -10.13
CA ALA A 44 13.59 0.95 -9.98
C ALA A 44 14.74 0.81 -8.98
N ALA A 45 15.71 1.73 -9.01
CA ALA A 45 16.82 1.75 -8.06
C ALA A 45 16.35 1.98 -6.61
N ARG A 46 15.37 2.87 -6.40
CA ARG A 46 14.79 3.12 -5.08
C ARG A 46 14.00 1.92 -4.57
N GLN A 47 13.26 1.24 -5.44
CA GLN A 47 12.55 0.00 -5.11
C GLN A 47 13.53 -1.08 -4.66
N ALA A 48 14.59 -1.33 -5.44
CA ALA A 48 15.62 -2.31 -5.10
C ALA A 48 16.34 -1.98 -3.78
N ALA A 49 16.64 -0.71 -3.53
CA ALA A 49 17.23 -0.27 -2.27
C ALA A 49 16.30 -0.51 -1.06
N ALA A 50 14.99 -0.26 -1.22
CA ALA A 50 14.01 -0.51 -0.17
C ALA A 50 13.86 -2.02 0.11
N GLU A 51 13.82 -2.85 -0.91
CA GLU A 51 13.77 -4.32 -0.77
C GLU A 51 15.03 -4.86 -0.06
N LEU A 52 16.21 -4.35 -0.42
CA LEU A 52 17.46 -4.71 0.25
C LEU A 52 17.43 -4.31 1.74
N ALA A 53 17.00 -3.08 2.05
CA ALA A 53 16.91 -2.61 3.42
C ALA A 53 15.94 -3.47 4.26
N ILE A 54 14.78 -3.84 3.72
CA ILE A 54 13.81 -4.73 4.39
C ILE A 54 14.43 -6.11 4.66
N LYS A 55 15.15 -6.64 3.68
CA LYS A 55 15.85 -7.92 3.83
C LYS A 55 16.94 -7.85 4.90
N GLU A 56 17.73 -6.78 4.92
CA GLU A 56 18.80 -6.57 5.92
C GLU A 56 18.24 -6.37 7.33
N MET A 57 17.06 -5.76 7.46
CA MET A 57 16.34 -5.64 8.73
C MET A 57 15.72 -6.98 9.21
N GLY A 58 15.79 -8.04 8.40
CA GLY A 58 15.21 -9.34 8.74
C GLY A 58 13.67 -9.35 8.72
N ILE A 59 13.03 -8.43 8.01
CA ILE A 59 11.58 -8.40 7.86
C ILE A 59 11.18 -9.42 6.78
N THR A 60 11.11 -10.68 7.20
CA THR A 60 10.78 -11.82 6.36
C THR A 60 9.53 -12.53 6.89
N PHE A 61 8.91 -13.32 6.05
CA PHE A 61 7.84 -14.23 6.45
C PHE A 61 8.10 -15.62 5.87
N THR A 62 7.73 -16.60 6.63
CA THR A 62 7.92 -17.99 6.29
C THR A 62 6.74 -18.50 5.47
N VAL A 63 7.02 -19.04 4.28
CA VAL A 63 6.03 -19.72 3.46
C VAL A 63 6.26 -21.22 3.54
N TYR A 64 5.21 -21.95 3.87
CA TYR A 64 5.23 -23.42 3.87
C TYR A 64 4.85 -23.91 2.47
N CYS A 65 5.78 -24.56 1.78
CA CYS A 65 5.53 -25.22 0.50
C CYS A 65 5.62 -26.72 0.68
N GLU A 66 4.64 -27.47 0.19
CA GLU A 66 4.62 -28.95 0.34
C GLU A 66 5.80 -29.64 -0.35
N GLU A 67 6.29 -29.05 -1.47
CA GLU A 67 7.36 -29.64 -2.28
C GLU A 67 8.77 -29.23 -1.86
N GLU A 68 8.96 -28.01 -1.35
CA GLU A 68 10.27 -27.41 -1.07
C GLU A 68 10.52 -27.17 0.41
N GLY A 69 9.55 -27.48 1.28
CA GLY A 69 9.65 -27.19 2.71
C GLY A 69 9.42 -25.72 3.04
N THR A 70 10.12 -25.24 4.05
CA THR A 70 9.97 -23.86 4.56
C THR A 70 10.88 -22.91 3.82
N ILE A 71 10.32 -21.88 3.19
CA ILE A 71 11.08 -20.82 2.50
C ILE A 71 10.82 -19.49 3.17
N ASP A 72 11.89 -18.80 3.57
CA ASP A 72 11.81 -17.43 4.06
C ASP A 72 11.79 -16.46 2.89
N ARG A 73 10.70 -15.70 2.78
CA ARG A 73 10.52 -14.67 1.77
C ARG A 73 10.58 -13.28 2.40
N THR A 74 11.24 -12.35 1.72
CA THR A 74 11.21 -10.94 2.10
C THR A 74 9.80 -10.39 1.95
N TRP A 75 9.38 -9.56 2.89
CA TRP A 75 8.09 -8.89 2.82
C TRP A 75 7.97 -8.04 1.55
N PRO A 76 6.95 -8.25 0.71
CA PRO A 76 6.77 -7.43 -0.49
C PRO A 76 6.47 -5.99 -0.09
N PHE A 77 7.19 -5.06 -0.67
CA PHE A 77 7.08 -3.64 -0.37
C PHE A 77 7.06 -2.81 -1.66
N ASP A 78 6.12 -1.90 -1.75
CA ASP A 78 6.00 -0.93 -2.83
C ASP A 78 6.38 0.46 -2.31
N ILE A 79 7.32 1.13 -2.97
CA ILE A 79 7.78 2.47 -2.57
C ILE A 79 6.78 3.58 -2.94
N VAL A 80 5.81 3.29 -3.80
CA VAL A 80 4.76 4.26 -4.13
C VAL A 80 3.69 4.21 -3.04
N PRO A 81 3.62 5.23 -2.16
CA PRO A 81 2.70 5.19 -1.03
C PRO A 81 1.26 5.39 -1.45
N ARG A 82 0.37 4.65 -0.82
CA ARG A 82 -1.06 4.88 -0.91
C ARG A 82 -1.44 6.08 -0.05
N ILE A 83 -2.07 7.10 -0.63
CA ILE A 83 -2.46 8.31 0.08
C ILE A 83 -3.94 8.25 0.43
N ILE A 84 -4.24 8.24 1.71
CA ILE A 84 -5.61 8.26 2.22
C ILE A 84 -5.89 9.65 2.80
N PRO A 85 -6.89 10.40 2.27
CA PRO A 85 -7.24 11.70 2.81
C PRO A 85 -7.73 11.59 4.26
N LYS A 86 -7.42 12.60 5.08
CA LYS A 86 -7.83 12.61 6.51
C LYS A 86 -9.33 12.36 6.69
N GLN A 87 -10.18 13.00 5.90
CA GLN A 87 -11.63 12.85 6.01
C GLN A 87 -12.10 11.41 5.72
N GLU A 88 -11.47 10.73 4.77
CA GLU A 88 -11.74 9.32 4.47
C GLU A 88 -11.25 8.44 5.61
N TRP A 89 -10.02 8.69 6.09
CA TRP A 89 -9.45 7.96 7.23
C TRP A 89 -10.30 8.09 8.49
N ASP A 90 -10.77 9.28 8.84
CA ASP A 90 -11.61 9.50 10.02
C ASP A 90 -12.89 8.63 9.99
N ARG A 91 -13.47 8.45 8.80
CA ARG A 91 -14.64 7.57 8.61
C ARG A 91 -14.27 6.09 8.76
N VAL A 92 -13.18 5.67 8.12
CA VAL A 92 -12.68 4.29 8.18
C VAL A 92 -12.29 3.94 9.61
N GLU A 93 -11.54 4.81 10.28
CA GLU A 93 -11.11 4.63 11.67
C GLU A 93 -12.29 4.46 12.63
N ALA A 94 -13.30 5.33 12.53
CA ALA A 94 -14.50 5.23 13.36
C ALA A 94 -15.24 3.90 13.14
N GLY A 95 -15.39 3.48 11.89
CA GLY A 95 -16.00 2.21 11.54
C GLY A 95 -15.20 0.99 12.02
N LEU A 96 -13.89 1.02 11.92
CA LEU A 96 -13.02 -0.04 12.43
C LEU A 96 -13.06 -0.14 13.95
N LYS A 97 -12.98 0.98 14.67
CA LYS A 97 -13.09 1.02 16.14
C LYS A 97 -14.41 0.43 16.61
N GLN A 98 -15.52 0.75 15.95
CA GLN A 98 -16.83 0.18 16.26
C GLN A 98 -16.84 -1.35 16.08
N ARG A 99 -16.31 -1.85 14.95
CA ARG A 99 -16.28 -3.29 14.65
C ARG A 99 -15.38 -4.06 15.63
N VAL A 100 -14.20 -3.54 15.91
CA VAL A 100 -13.28 -4.16 16.88
C VAL A 100 -13.93 -4.21 18.28
N LYS A 101 -14.60 -3.14 18.70
CA LYS A 101 -15.33 -3.14 19.97
C LYS A 101 -16.46 -4.19 20.00
N ALA A 102 -17.22 -4.29 18.92
CA ALA A 102 -18.30 -5.28 18.82
C ALA A 102 -17.76 -6.72 18.88
N ILE A 103 -16.67 -7.00 18.17
CA ILE A 103 -16.02 -8.33 18.17
C ILE A 103 -15.47 -8.64 19.58
N ASN A 104 -14.82 -7.69 20.25
CA ASN A 104 -14.31 -7.90 21.59
C ASN A 104 -15.42 -8.21 22.59
N LEU A 105 -16.55 -7.49 22.53
CA LEU A 105 -17.71 -7.77 23.38
C LEU A 105 -18.31 -9.14 23.09
N PHE A 106 -18.40 -9.53 21.82
CA PHE A 106 -18.87 -10.86 21.42
C PHE A 106 -17.96 -11.99 21.95
N ILE A 107 -16.65 -11.80 21.88
CA ILE A 107 -15.69 -12.78 22.41
C ILE A 107 -15.80 -12.84 23.94
N ASP A 108 -15.92 -11.70 24.61
CA ASP A 108 -16.10 -11.62 26.07
C ASP A 108 -17.34 -12.38 26.51
N ASP A 109 -18.47 -12.18 25.83
CA ASP A 109 -19.73 -12.87 26.06
C ASP A 109 -19.61 -14.41 25.90
N LEU A 110 -18.86 -14.86 24.89
CA LEU A 110 -18.63 -16.29 24.65
C LEU A 110 -17.79 -17.00 25.74
N TYR A 111 -16.92 -16.28 26.42
CA TYR A 111 -15.96 -16.88 27.36
C TYR A 111 -16.26 -16.59 28.83
N HIS A 112 -17.19 -15.71 29.14
CA HIS A 112 -17.50 -15.26 30.50
C HIS A 112 -18.98 -15.39 30.88
N ASP A 113 -19.77 -16.15 30.12
CA ASP A 113 -21.14 -16.55 30.50
C ASP A 113 -21.17 -17.64 31.58
#